data_b560fbed7ba3bf19e9f30fc37c16d6d8
#
_entry.id   b560fbed7ba3bf19e9f30fc37c16d6d8
#
_cell.length_a   1.000
_cell.length_b   1.000
_cell.length_c   1.000
_cell.angle_alpha   90.00
_cell.angle_beta   90.00
_cell.angle_gamma   90.00
#
_symmetry.space_group_name_H-M   'P 1'
#
loop_
_entity.id
_entity.type
_entity.pdbx_description
1 polymer ?
#
loop_
_entity_poly.entity_id
_entity_poly.type
_entity_poly.pdbx_seq_one_letter_code
_entity_poly.pdbx_strand_id
1 'polypeptide(L)'
;TACKPRGSLPLGLHCVKGKELFMNKFTKLVTEIGKLWSKYGNSYLTGIQNTLILALAATAIGCIIGFACGILNTIPCSKNDPLPKRILLKLVRIIVRVYVEVFRGTPMVLQAVFIYYGLPYFTDNALKFTNMWVAALVVVSVNTGAYMAEIVRGGIISIDKGQFEGAMSC
;
A
#
# COMPACT_ATOMS: atom_id res chain seq x y z
N THR A 1 68.93 -9.64 -28.14
CA THR A 1 67.73 -9.88 -27.34
C THR A 1 66.57 -9.13 -27.96
N ALA A 2 65.80 -9.81 -28.83
CA ALA A 2 64.71 -9.25 -29.61
C ALA A 2 63.44 -9.21 -28.77
N CYS A 3 62.91 -8.03 -28.59
CA CYS A 3 61.57 -7.80 -28.00
C CYS A 3 60.50 -8.17 -29.06
N LYS A 4 59.76 -9.26 -28.81
CA LYS A 4 58.70 -9.74 -29.68
C LYS A 4 57.46 -8.86 -29.47
N PRO A 5 56.90 -8.20 -30.49
CA PRO A 5 55.71 -7.39 -30.30
C PRO A 5 54.51 -8.31 -29.99
N ARG A 6 53.82 -8.04 -28.88
CA ARG A 6 52.57 -8.69 -28.47
C ARG A 6 51.50 -8.29 -29.50
N GLY A 7 51.07 -9.26 -30.32
CA GLY A 7 50.11 -9.06 -31.39
C GLY A 7 48.83 -8.42 -30.88
N SER A 8 48.52 -7.25 -31.42
CA SER A 8 47.22 -6.59 -31.31
C SER A 8 46.18 -7.45 -32.03
N LEU A 9 45.36 -8.17 -31.29
CA LEU A 9 44.15 -8.79 -31.86
C LEU A 9 43.28 -7.68 -32.49
N PRO A 10 42.76 -7.92 -33.70
CA PRO A 10 41.96 -6.93 -34.41
C PRO A 10 40.70 -6.61 -33.57
N LEU A 11 40.40 -5.32 -33.42
CA LEU A 11 39.27 -4.77 -32.67
C LEU A 11 37.93 -5.48 -32.96
N GLY A 12 37.77 -6.04 -34.18
CA GLY A 12 36.60 -6.81 -34.58
C GLY A 12 36.37 -8.10 -33.80
N LEU A 13 37.44 -8.80 -33.39
CA LEU A 13 37.33 -10.06 -32.64
C LEU A 13 36.85 -9.85 -31.19
N HIS A 14 37.21 -8.71 -30.59
CA HIS A 14 36.72 -8.35 -29.23
C HIS A 14 35.23 -8.04 -29.22
N CYS A 15 34.71 -7.41 -30.27
CA CYS A 15 33.31 -7.08 -30.40
C CYS A 15 32.45 -8.32 -30.67
N VAL A 16 32.92 -9.25 -31.49
CA VAL A 16 32.23 -10.52 -31.79
C VAL A 16 32.18 -11.41 -30.54
N LYS A 17 33.33 -11.55 -29.85
CA LYS A 17 33.41 -12.36 -28.61
C LYS A 17 32.56 -11.80 -27.49
N GLY A 18 32.41 -10.46 -27.40
CA GLY A 18 31.50 -9.79 -26.44
C GLY A 18 30.03 -10.08 -26.74
N LYS A 19 29.63 -10.07 -28.02
CA LYS A 19 28.28 -10.41 -28.46
C LYS A 19 27.93 -11.88 -28.20
N GLU A 20 28.82 -12.80 -28.49
CA GLU A 20 28.65 -14.24 -28.24
C GLU A 20 28.55 -14.52 -26.73
N LEU A 21 29.37 -13.87 -25.91
CA LEU A 21 29.30 -14.00 -24.45
C LEU A 21 28.01 -13.46 -23.89
N PHE A 22 27.52 -12.34 -24.42
CA PHE A 22 26.24 -11.77 -24.05
C PHE A 22 25.07 -12.66 -24.46
N MET A 23 25.07 -13.15 -25.71
CA MET A 23 24.04 -14.07 -26.21
C MET A 23 23.99 -15.37 -25.42
N ASN A 24 25.14 -15.96 -25.08
CA ASN A 24 25.23 -17.17 -24.26
C ASN A 24 24.68 -16.93 -22.81
N LYS A 25 24.99 -15.77 -22.23
CA LYS A 25 24.43 -15.42 -20.91
C LYS A 25 22.91 -15.20 -20.98
N PHE A 26 22.45 -14.53 -22.04
CA PHE A 26 21.03 -14.29 -22.25
C PHE A 26 20.25 -15.59 -22.49
N THR A 27 20.78 -16.49 -23.34
CA THR A 27 20.17 -17.79 -23.59
C THR A 27 20.12 -18.66 -22.31
N LYS A 28 21.19 -18.66 -21.52
CA LYS A 28 21.19 -19.30 -20.20
C LYS A 28 20.11 -18.73 -19.28
N LEU A 29 20.00 -17.41 -19.20
CA LEU A 29 19.00 -16.74 -18.38
C LEU A 29 17.58 -17.16 -18.79
N VAL A 30 17.26 -17.12 -20.09
CA VAL A 30 15.95 -17.53 -20.61
C VAL A 30 15.66 -19.00 -20.32
N THR A 31 16.66 -19.88 -20.45
CA THR A 31 16.51 -21.30 -20.14
C THR A 31 16.25 -21.54 -18.66
N GLU A 32 16.95 -20.83 -17.77
CA GLU A 32 16.73 -20.93 -16.32
C GLU A 32 15.36 -20.37 -15.92
N ILE A 33 14.91 -19.26 -16.53
CA ILE A 33 13.54 -18.74 -16.32
C ILE A 33 12.50 -19.77 -16.77
N GLY A 34 12.70 -20.42 -17.93
CA GLY A 34 11.80 -21.49 -18.40
C GLY A 34 11.71 -22.66 -17.44
N LYS A 35 12.82 -23.10 -16.87
CA LYS A 35 12.86 -24.16 -15.85
C LYS A 35 12.16 -23.74 -14.55
N LEU A 36 12.39 -22.51 -14.09
CA LEU A 36 11.71 -21.97 -12.92
C LEU A 36 10.21 -21.87 -13.13
N TRP A 37 9.79 -21.41 -14.32
CA TRP A 37 8.38 -21.34 -14.67
C TRP A 37 7.69 -22.71 -14.70
N SER A 38 8.32 -23.72 -15.31
CA SER A 38 7.76 -25.07 -15.36
C SER A 38 7.66 -25.71 -13.97
N LYS A 39 8.59 -25.37 -13.05
CA LYS A 39 8.62 -25.94 -11.70
C LYS A 39 7.70 -25.20 -10.71
N TYR A 40 7.65 -23.87 -10.80
CA TYR A 40 6.99 -23.02 -9.81
C TYR A 40 5.83 -22.17 -10.37
N GLY A 41 5.51 -22.30 -11.66
CA GLY A 41 4.50 -21.48 -12.35
C GLY A 41 3.14 -21.46 -11.64
N ASN A 42 2.66 -22.61 -11.20
CA ASN A 42 1.41 -22.71 -10.42
C ASN A 42 1.49 -21.95 -9.08
N SER A 43 2.62 -22.02 -8.39
CA SER A 43 2.80 -21.28 -7.12
C SER A 43 2.82 -19.77 -7.34
N TYR A 44 3.43 -19.29 -8.44
CA TYR A 44 3.41 -17.88 -8.83
C TYR A 44 2.00 -17.40 -9.18
N LEU A 45 1.26 -18.17 -9.96
CA LEU A 45 -0.13 -17.83 -10.32
C LEU A 45 -1.03 -17.77 -9.09
N THR A 46 -0.92 -18.74 -8.20
CA THR A 46 -1.66 -18.75 -6.92
C THR A 46 -1.26 -17.54 -6.06
N GLY A 47 0.03 -17.20 -6.00
CA GLY A 47 0.51 -16.03 -5.28
C GLY A 47 -0.06 -14.72 -5.84
N ILE A 48 -0.07 -14.56 -7.16
CA ILE A 48 -0.66 -13.40 -7.84
C ILE A 48 -2.16 -13.30 -7.54
N GLN A 49 -2.91 -14.40 -7.70
CA GLN A 49 -4.33 -14.45 -7.42
C GLN A 49 -4.63 -14.03 -5.97
N ASN A 50 -3.91 -14.59 -5.02
CA ASN A 50 -4.05 -14.30 -3.61
C ASN A 50 -3.76 -12.82 -3.31
N THR A 51 -2.70 -12.26 -3.89
CA THR A 51 -2.35 -10.85 -3.73
C THR A 51 -3.42 -9.92 -4.31
N LEU A 52 -3.96 -10.24 -5.48
CA LEU A 52 -5.04 -9.46 -6.09
C LEU A 52 -6.32 -9.49 -5.25
N ILE A 53 -6.74 -10.66 -4.78
CA ILE A 53 -7.92 -10.78 -3.91
C ILE A 53 -7.73 -9.97 -2.63
N LEU A 54 -6.57 -10.11 -1.98
CA LEU A 54 -6.27 -9.35 -0.76
C LEU A 54 -6.27 -7.84 -1.02
N ALA A 55 -5.62 -7.39 -2.08
CA ALA A 55 -5.53 -5.98 -2.43
C ALA A 55 -6.91 -5.37 -2.72
N LEU A 56 -7.72 -6.04 -3.54
CA LEU A 56 -9.06 -5.55 -3.89
C LEU A 56 -9.98 -5.54 -2.66
N ALA A 57 -10.01 -6.61 -1.88
CA ALA A 57 -10.84 -6.69 -0.68
C ALA A 57 -10.42 -5.66 0.37
N ALA A 58 -9.13 -5.54 0.67
CA ALA A 58 -8.62 -4.58 1.63
C ALA A 58 -8.85 -3.14 1.19
N THR A 59 -8.70 -2.85 -0.11
CA THR A 59 -8.98 -1.51 -0.65
C THR A 59 -10.46 -1.18 -0.56
N ALA A 60 -11.36 -2.09 -0.91
CA ALA A 60 -12.80 -1.87 -0.81
C ALA A 60 -13.23 -1.58 0.64
N ILE A 61 -12.78 -2.39 1.60
CA ILE A 61 -13.06 -2.17 3.02
C ILE A 61 -12.44 -0.85 3.50
N GLY A 62 -11.18 -0.59 3.14
CA GLY A 62 -10.50 0.66 3.48
C GLY A 62 -11.19 1.90 2.92
N CYS A 63 -11.70 1.85 1.68
CA CYS A 63 -12.48 2.93 1.10
C CYS A 63 -13.76 3.21 1.89
N ILE A 64 -14.49 2.18 2.30
CA ILE A 64 -15.72 2.34 3.10
C ILE A 64 -15.40 3.00 4.46
N ILE A 65 -14.38 2.49 5.16
CA ILE A 65 -13.94 3.04 6.44
C ILE A 65 -13.46 4.49 6.26
N GLY A 66 -12.62 4.74 5.27
CA GLY A 66 -12.07 6.06 5.01
C GLY A 66 -13.11 7.09 4.60
N PHE A 67 -14.08 6.70 3.79
CA PHE A 67 -15.20 7.55 3.40
C PHE A 67 -16.04 7.94 4.60
N ALA A 68 -16.41 6.98 5.45
CA ALA A 68 -17.13 7.23 6.69
C ALA A 68 -16.36 8.17 7.63
N CYS A 69 -15.07 7.92 7.87
CA CYS A 69 -14.20 8.75 8.69
C CYS A 69 -14.02 10.17 8.11
N GLY A 70 -13.88 10.29 6.80
CA GLY A 70 -13.72 11.56 6.09
C GLY A 70 -14.96 12.45 6.25
N ILE A 71 -16.14 11.88 6.04
CA ILE A 71 -17.42 12.58 6.25
C ILE A 71 -17.56 13.02 7.71
N LEU A 72 -17.37 12.09 8.67
CA LEU A 72 -17.49 12.39 10.10
C LEU A 72 -16.56 13.54 10.53
N ASN A 73 -15.39 13.62 9.95
CA ASN A 73 -14.44 14.70 10.24
C ASN A 73 -14.86 16.05 9.63
N THR A 74 -15.73 16.05 8.63
CA THR A 74 -16.14 17.26 7.88
C THR A 74 -17.51 17.81 8.33
N ILE A 75 -18.33 17.03 9.04
CA ILE A 75 -19.66 17.47 9.50
C ILE A 75 -19.54 18.79 10.26
N PRO A 76 -20.23 19.90 9.86
CA PRO A 76 -20.15 21.16 10.57
C PRO A 76 -20.80 21.05 11.97
N CYS A 77 -20.16 21.60 13.00
CA CYS A 77 -20.70 21.65 14.34
C CYS A 77 -21.36 23.02 14.53
N SER A 78 -22.68 23.04 14.57
CA SER A 78 -23.44 24.28 14.80
C SER A 78 -23.45 24.68 16.29
N LYS A 79 -23.48 26.00 16.56
CA LYS A 79 -23.63 26.51 17.92
C LYS A 79 -25.01 26.18 18.56
N ASN A 80 -25.99 25.90 17.72
CA ASN A 80 -27.36 25.56 18.13
C ASN A 80 -27.59 24.06 18.42
N ASP A 81 -26.58 23.22 18.19
CA ASP A 81 -26.71 21.78 18.50
C ASP A 81 -26.73 21.52 20.00
N PRO A 82 -27.50 20.54 20.47
CA PRO A 82 -27.55 20.16 21.89
C PRO A 82 -26.16 19.75 22.39
N LEU A 83 -25.83 20.14 23.60
CA LEU A 83 -24.54 19.91 24.25
C LEU A 83 -23.98 18.47 24.09
N PRO A 84 -24.77 17.39 24.32
CA PRO A 84 -24.25 16.02 24.20
C PRO A 84 -23.81 15.68 22.77
N LYS A 85 -24.56 16.12 21.75
CA LYS A 85 -24.21 15.91 20.33
C LYS A 85 -22.90 16.62 19.97
N ARG A 86 -22.70 17.82 20.46
CA ARG A 86 -21.50 18.64 20.22
C ARG A 86 -20.24 18.00 20.83
N ILE A 87 -20.38 17.50 22.08
CA ILE A 87 -19.27 16.82 22.77
C ILE A 87 -18.92 15.52 22.05
N LEU A 88 -19.94 14.72 21.69
CA LEU A 88 -19.75 13.45 20.97
C LEU A 88 -19.05 13.66 19.62
N LEU A 89 -19.51 14.62 18.83
CA LEU A 89 -18.88 14.94 17.53
C LEU A 89 -17.43 15.42 17.70
N LYS A 90 -17.14 16.21 18.72
CA LYS A 90 -15.79 16.66 19.01
C LYS A 90 -14.88 15.48 19.39
N LEU A 91 -15.38 14.57 20.23
CA LEU A 91 -14.64 13.36 20.63
C LEU A 91 -14.35 12.45 19.43
N VAL A 92 -15.37 12.17 18.62
CA VAL A 92 -15.21 11.36 17.39
C VAL A 92 -14.17 11.96 16.45
N ARG A 93 -14.18 13.28 16.25
CA ARG A 93 -13.17 13.94 15.41
C ARG A 93 -11.76 13.83 15.95
N ILE A 94 -11.60 13.92 17.27
CA ILE A 94 -10.29 13.75 17.89
C ILE A 94 -9.79 12.32 17.64
N ILE A 95 -10.64 11.32 17.86
CA ILE A 95 -10.30 9.90 17.63
C ILE A 95 -9.93 9.66 16.17
N VAL A 96 -10.75 10.14 15.21
CA VAL A 96 -10.48 9.98 13.77
C VAL A 96 -9.19 10.70 13.38
N ARG A 97 -8.91 11.88 13.91
CA ARG A 97 -7.67 12.61 13.64
C ARG A 97 -6.46 11.84 14.15
N VAL A 98 -6.48 11.37 15.39
CA VAL A 98 -5.41 10.56 15.97
C VAL A 98 -5.21 9.28 15.16
N TYR A 99 -6.28 8.60 14.78
CA TYR A 99 -6.24 7.43 13.91
C TYR A 99 -5.51 7.74 12.59
N VAL A 100 -5.94 8.75 11.86
CA VAL A 100 -5.35 9.14 10.57
C VAL A 100 -3.87 9.53 10.74
N GLU A 101 -3.54 10.30 11.78
CA GLU A 101 -2.19 10.79 12.03
C GLU A 101 -1.23 9.65 12.39
N VAL A 102 -1.65 8.71 13.23
CA VAL A 102 -0.84 7.53 13.60
C VAL A 102 -0.62 6.61 12.40
N PHE A 103 -1.68 6.25 11.67
CA PHE A 103 -1.55 5.29 10.57
C PHE A 103 -0.86 5.87 9.33
N ARG A 104 -0.90 7.17 9.09
CA ARG A 104 -0.14 7.83 8.03
C ARG A 104 1.29 8.20 8.45
N GLY A 105 1.52 8.41 9.74
CA GLY A 105 2.82 8.80 10.28
C GLY A 105 3.77 7.63 10.56
N THR A 106 3.28 6.39 10.58
CA THR A 106 4.09 5.21 10.88
C THR A 106 4.25 4.30 9.65
N PRO A 107 5.44 3.66 9.48
CA PRO A 107 5.67 2.70 8.40
C PRO A 107 4.69 1.52 8.48
N MET A 108 4.06 1.15 7.35
CA MET A 108 3.08 0.05 7.29
C MET A 108 3.64 -1.28 7.79
N VAL A 109 4.93 -1.56 7.56
CA VAL A 109 5.60 -2.77 8.04
C VAL A 109 5.62 -2.82 9.57
N LEU A 110 5.90 -1.68 10.22
CA LEU A 110 5.88 -1.58 11.69
C LEU A 110 4.48 -1.84 12.24
N GLN A 111 3.44 -1.29 11.59
CA GLN A 111 2.04 -1.54 11.95
C GLN A 111 1.68 -3.02 11.83
N ALA A 112 2.12 -3.68 10.75
CA ALA A 112 1.88 -5.11 10.54
C ALA A 112 2.51 -5.96 11.64
N VAL A 113 3.77 -5.69 11.99
CA VAL A 113 4.49 -6.39 13.07
C VAL A 113 3.81 -6.15 14.41
N PHE A 114 3.44 -4.91 14.71
CA PHE A 114 2.77 -4.57 15.96
C PHE A 114 1.39 -5.24 16.07
N ILE A 115 0.58 -5.23 15.01
CA ILE A 115 -0.76 -5.83 15.01
C ILE A 115 -0.69 -7.35 15.09
N TYR A 116 0.26 -7.98 14.39
CA TYR A 116 0.35 -9.44 14.35
C TYR A 116 1.03 -10.04 15.58
N TYR A 117 2.09 -9.40 16.10
CA TYR A 117 2.88 -9.91 17.23
C TYR A 117 2.64 -9.11 18.52
N GLY A 118 2.54 -7.80 18.45
CA GLY A 118 2.42 -6.92 19.60
C GLY A 118 1.06 -7.01 20.28
N LEU A 119 -0.02 -6.95 19.51
CA LEU A 119 -1.39 -7.03 20.07
C LEU A 119 -1.63 -8.32 20.87
N PRO A 120 -1.29 -9.52 20.38
CA PRO A 120 -1.42 -10.75 21.16
C PRO A 120 -0.59 -10.72 22.45
N TYR A 121 0.61 -10.14 22.41
CA TYR A 121 1.48 -10.03 23.57
C TYR A 121 0.88 -9.13 24.67
N PHE A 122 0.32 -7.97 24.29
CA PHE A 122 -0.27 -7.03 25.25
C PHE A 122 -1.66 -7.47 25.77
N THR A 123 -2.35 -8.34 25.05
CA THR A 123 -3.72 -8.78 25.39
C THR A 123 -3.79 -10.22 25.88
N ASP A 124 -2.66 -10.79 26.33
CA ASP A 124 -2.57 -12.20 26.78
C ASP A 124 -3.24 -13.18 25.78
N ASN A 125 -2.98 -12.99 24.51
CA ASN A 125 -3.56 -13.74 23.38
C ASN A 125 -5.07 -13.59 23.16
N ALA A 126 -5.74 -12.66 23.81
CA ALA A 126 -7.18 -12.40 23.58
C ALA A 126 -7.46 -11.90 22.14
N LEU A 127 -6.55 -11.13 21.56
CA LEU A 127 -6.63 -10.60 20.18
C LEU A 127 -5.62 -11.29 19.24
N LYS A 128 -5.47 -12.61 19.35
CA LYS A 128 -4.58 -13.38 18.47
C LYS A 128 -5.26 -13.66 17.13
N PHE A 129 -4.65 -13.19 16.05
CA PHE A 129 -5.06 -13.57 14.71
C PHE A 129 -4.63 -15.01 14.41
N THR A 130 -5.58 -15.92 14.35
CA THR A 130 -5.33 -17.34 13.99
C THR A 130 -4.88 -17.48 12.54
N ASN A 131 -5.29 -16.54 11.67
CA ASN A 131 -5.04 -16.59 10.25
C ASN A 131 -4.27 -15.33 9.80
N MET A 132 -3.09 -15.54 9.23
CA MET A 132 -2.24 -14.46 8.71
C MET A 132 -2.95 -13.63 7.61
N TRP A 133 -3.84 -14.25 6.85
CA TRP A 133 -4.66 -13.58 5.84
C TRP A 133 -5.57 -12.51 6.43
N VAL A 134 -6.23 -12.84 7.53
CA VAL A 134 -7.12 -11.88 8.23
C VAL A 134 -6.31 -10.73 8.81
N ALA A 135 -5.15 -11.01 9.40
CA ALA A 135 -4.26 -9.96 9.90
C ALA A 135 -3.81 -9.01 8.78
N ALA A 136 -3.37 -9.57 7.63
CA ALA A 136 -2.97 -8.79 6.48
C ALA A 136 -4.13 -7.93 5.95
N LEU A 137 -5.34 -8.51 5.84
CA LEU A 137 -6.54 -7.79 5.41
C LEU A 137 -6.84 -6.60 6.33
N VAL A 138 -6.79 -6.81 7.64
CA VAL A 138 -7.04 -5.76 8.64
C VAL A 138 -6.00 -4.65 8.54
N VAL A 139 -4.71 -4.99 8.51
CA VAL A 139 -3.61 -4.01 8.42
C VAL A 139 -3.76 -3.14 7.17
N VAL A 140 -3.94 -3.76 6.00
CA VAL A 140 -4.05 -3.04 4.72
C VAL A 140 -5.32 -2.21 4.68
N SER A 141 -6.47 -2.74 5.15
CA SER A 141 -7.74 -2.01 5.17
C SER A 141 -7.70 -0.78 6.07
N VAL A 142 -7.15 -0.91 7.27
CA VAL A 142 -7.04 0.20 8.23
C VAL A 142 -6.07 1.27 7.70
N ASN A 143 -4.95 0.87 7.13
CA ASN A 143 -4.00 1.80 6.53
C ASN A 143 -4.62 2.54 5.34
N THR A 144 -5.25 1.83 4.40
CA THR A 144 -5.95 2.42 3.25
C THR A 144 -7.07 3.37 3.71
N GLY A 145 -7.82 2.99 4.75
CA GLY A 145 -8.87 3.81 5.34
C GLY A 145 -8.36 5.16 5.87
N ALA A 146 -7.19 5.19 6.49
CA ALA A 146 -6.58 6.42 6.97
C ALA A 146 -6.21 7.39 5.82
N TYR A 147 -5.66 6.87 4.72
CA TYR A 147 -5.38 7.68 3.53
C TYR A 147 -6.66 8.19 2.86
N MET A 148 -7.67 7.32 2.70
CA MET A 148 -8.96 7.69 2.10
C MET A 148 -9.70 8.73 2.94
N ALA A 149 -9.66 8.63 4.27
CA ALA A 149 -10.28 9.62 5.15
C ALA A 149 -9.75 11.04 4.91
N GLU A 150 -8.44 11.17 4.71
CA GLU A 150 -7.81 12.46 4.44
C GLU A 150 -8.11 12.97 3.02
N ILE A 151 -8.12 12.08 2.02
CA ILE A 151 -8.49 12.42 0.63
C ILE A 151 -9.92 12.94 0.58
N VAL A 152 -10.87 12.24 1.21
CA VAL A 152 -12.28 12.65 1.28
C VAL A 152 -12.43 13.99 2.01
N ARG A 153 -11.77 14.15 3.15
CA ARG A 153 -11.75 15.42 3.89
C ARG A 153 -11.21 16.56 3.03
N GLY A 154 -10.08 16.35 2.38
CA GLY A 154 -9.45 17.33 1.49
C GLY A 154 -10.36 17.69 0.32
N GLY A 155 -10.98 16.70 -0.32
CA GLY A 155 -11.92 16.92 -1.43
C GLY A 155 -13.15 17.74 -1.03
N ILE A 156 -13.73 17.48 0.15
CA ILE A 156 -14.89 18.25 0.63
C ILE A 156 -14.50 19.69 0.96
N ILE A 157 -13.34 19.91 1.56
CA ILE A 157 -12.89 21.26 1.95
C ILE A 157 -12.44 22.09 0.74
N SER A 158 -11.99 21.47 -0.34
CA SER A 158 -11.52 22.15 -1.54
C SER A 158 -12.64 22.75 -2.41
N ILE A 159 -13.91 22.46 -2.12
CA ILE A 159 -15.05 23.01 -2.86
C ILE A 159 -15.17 24.51 -2.55
N ASP A 160 -15.13 25.33 -3.60
CA ASP A 160 -15.26 26.78 -3.49
C ASP A 160 -16.66 27.19 -3.02
N LYS A 161 -16.75 28.19 -2.14
CA LYS A 161 -18.02 28.71 -1.62
C LYS A 161 -18.92 29.24 -2.74
N GLY A 162 -18.36 29.80 -3.83
CA GLY A 162 -19.10 30.26 -4.98
C GLY A 162 -19.87 29.13 -5.71
N GLN A 163 -19.32 27.91 -5.76
CA GLN A 163 -20.03 26.75 -6.31
C GLN A 163 -21.22 26.33 -5.44
N PHE A 164 -21.07 26.45 -4.13
CA PHE A 164 -22.15 26.14 -3.18
C PHE A 164 -23.27 27.17 -3.27
N GLU A 165 -22.95 28.45 -3.37
CA GLU A 165 -23.91 29.55 -3.54
C GLU A 165 -24.62 29.46 -4.90
N GLY A 166 -23.90 29.11 -5.97
CA GLY A 166 -24.46 28.86 -7.29
C GLY A 166 -25.47 27.71 -7.30
N ALA A 167 -25.15 26.60 -6.62
CA ALA A 167 -26.07 25.47 -6.52
C ALA A 167 -27.31 25.78 -5.69
N MET A 168 -27.26 26.70 -4.74
CA MET A 168 -28.42 27.15 -3.96
C MET A 168 -29.29 28.16 -4.68
N SER A 169 -28.78 28.77 -5.78
CA SER A 169 -29.51 29.77 -6.56
C SER A 169 -30.36 29.14 -7.68
N CYS A 170 -30.16 27.86 -7.98
CA CYS A 170 -30.95 27.07 -8.92
C CYS A 170 -32.09 26.33 -8.24
#